data_9cdedb3e3502cb8e12fc8dde73f7801e
#
_entry.id   9cdedb3e3502cb8e12fc8dde73f7801e
#
_cell.length_a   1.000
_cell.length_b   1.000
_cell.length_c   1.000
_cell.angle_alpha   90.00
_cell.angle_beta   90.00
_cell.angle_gamma   90.00
#
_symmetry.space_group_name_H-M   'P 1'
#
loop_
_entity.id
_entity.type
_entity.pdbx_description
1 polymer ?
#
loop_
_entity_poly.entity_id
_entity_poly.type
_entity_poly.pdbx_seq_one_letter_code
_entity_poly.pdbx_strand_id
1 'polypeptide(L)'
;QIEHEAKLLRAKIDFSKPFFCFDRRGRKFSTNEFTQFLIKLNIEASLIIGGAFGLSESLKNESNEIISLSDMEFSHEVFRIMVLEQLYRASCVINNHPYQQIEE
;
A
#
# COMPACT_ATOMS: atom_id res chain seq x y z
N GLN A 1 7.23 -13.24 15.95
CA GLN A 1 6.42 -13.29 14.73
C GLN A 1 6.55 -11.99 13.92
N ILE A 2 6.11 -10.87 14.50
CA ILE A 2 6.18 -9.58 13.80
C ILE A 2 7.63 -9.19 13.52
N GLU A 3 8.53 -9.38 14.47
CA GLU A 3 9.93 -9.03 14.27
C GLU A 3 10.63 -9.97 13.28
N HIS A 4 10.23 -11.23 13.24
CA HIS A 4 10.75 -12.16 12.26
C HIS A 4 10.32 -11.76 10.86
N GLU A 5 9.05 -11.42 10.67
CA GLU A 5 8.54 -10.93 9.39
C GLU A 5 9.24 -9.64 8.97
N ALA A 6 9.45 -8.72 9.90
CA ALA A 6 10.13 -7.46 9.61
C ALA A 6 11.54 -7.72 9.08
N LYS A 7 12.24 -8.68 9.67
CA LYS A 7 13.58 -9.04 9.21
C LYS A 7 13.57 -9.59 7.79
N LEU A 8 12.59 -10.44 7.47
CA LEU A 8 12.45 -10.99 6.12
C LEU A 8 12.11 -9.91 5.11
N LEU A 9 11.20 -9.00 5.48
CA LEU A 9 10.81 -7.89 4.60
C LEU A 9 11.96 -6.94 4.35
N ARG A 10 12.74 -6.60 5.40
CA ARG A 10 13.90 -5.71 5.25
C ARG A 10 14.90 -6.24 4.24
N ALA A 11 15.07 -7.56 4.17
CA ALA A 11 15.99 -8.17 3.23
C ALA A 11 15.52 -8.00 1.77
N LYS A 12 14.24 -7.71 1.56
CA LYS A 12 13.64 -7.59 0.22
C LYS A 12 13.39 -6.15 -0.21
N ILE A 13 13.43 -5.20 0.72
CA ILE A 13 13.15 -3.79 0.42
C ILE A 13 14.42 -3.12 -0.11
N ASP A 14 14.26 -2.39 -1.21
CA ASP A 14 15.31 -1.52 -1.73
C ASP A 14 15.17 -0.15 -1.06
N PHE A 15 15.95 0.07 -0.01
CA PHE A 15 15.88 1.31 0.79
C PHE A 15 16.39 2.55 0.04
N SER A 16 16.96 2.38 -1.17
CA SER A 16 17.30 3.54 -2.00
C SER A 16 16.08 4.16 -2.66
N LYS A 17 14.93 3.48 -2.59
CA LYS A 17 13.67 3.92 -3.17
C LYS A 17 12.63 4.04 -2.07
N PRO A 18 11.57 4.85 -2.27
CA PRO A 18 10.54 4.98 -1.25
C PRO A 18 9.78 3.68 -1.04
N PHE A 19 9.33 3.48 0.17
CA PHE A 19 8.43 2.38 0.47
C PHE A 19 7.30 2.88 1.36
N PHE A 20 6.17 2.20 1.28
CA PHE A 20 4.93 2.60 1.95
C PHE A 20 4.34 1.37 2.62
N CYS A 21 3.98 1.54 3.88
CA CYS A 21 3.35 0.46 4.65
C CYS A 21 1.85 0.69 4.73
N PHE A 22 1.10 -0.39 4.79
CA PHE A 22 -0.34 -0.33 5.01
C PHE A 22 -0.66 -0.62 6.47
N ASP A 23 -1.46 0.25 7.08
CA ASP A 23 -1.98 0.06 8.44
C ASP A 23 -3.28 0.86 8.51
N ARG A 24 -4.31 0.31 9.17
CA ARG A 24 -5.62 0.98 9.26
C ARG A 24 -5.55 2.35 9.93
N ARG A 25 -4.48 2.62 10.66
CA ARG A 25 -4.27 3.91 11.33
C ARG A 25 -3.46 4.89 10.51
N GLY A 26 -3.18 4.56 9.25
CA GLY A 26 -2.44 5.44 8.37
C GLY A 26 -3.35 6.50 7.73
N ARG A 27 -2.77 7.21 6.77
CA ARG A 27 -3.50 8.20 5.99
C ARG A 27 -4.52 7.51 5.09
N LYS A 28 -5.77 7.96 5.15
CA LYS A 28 -6.85 7.35 4.38
C LYS A 28 -6.91 7.92 2.98
N PHE A 29 -7.15 7.03 2.02
CA PHE A 29 -7.29 7.40 0.62
C PHE A 29 -8.59 6.82 0.07
N SER A 30 -9.28 7.62 -0.74
CA SER A 30 -10.28 7.08 -1.65
C SER A 30 -9.55 6.39 -2.81
N THR A 31 -10.28 5.63 -3.63
CA THR A 31 -9.70 5.03 -4.84
C THR A 31 -9.05 6.10 -5.72
N ASN A 32 -9.74 7.21 -5.91
CA ASN A 32 -9.23 8.30 -6.74
C ASN A 32 -7.99 8.93 -6.15
N GLU A 33 -7.98 9.18 -4.84
CA GLU A 33 -6.83 9.74 -4.16
C GLU A 33 -5.61 8.81 -4.23
N PHE A 34 -5.84 7.52 -4.05
CA PHE A 34 -4.75 6.54 -4.14
C PHE A 34 -4.18 6.50 -5.56
N THR A 35 -5.05 6.54 -6.57
CA THR A 35 -4.62 6.60 -7.96
C THR A 35 -3.77 7.83 -8.21
N GLN A 36 -4.20 9.00 -7.76
CA GLN A 36 -3.43 10.24 -7.93
C GLN A 36 -2.10 10.19 -7.20
N PHE A 37 -2.09 9.60 -6.01
CA PHE A 37 -0.86 9.39 -5.25
C PHE A 37 0.15 8.56 -6.07
N LEU A 38 -0.30 7.45 -6.66
CA LEU A 38 0.57 6.60 -7.45
C LEU A 38 1.08 7.31 -8.71
N ILE A 39 0.21 8.06 -9.38
CA ILE A 39 0.59 8.82 -10.59
C ILE A 39 1.65 9.87 -10.25
N LYS A 40 1.46 10.61 -9.17
CA LYS A 40 2.39 11.67 -8.76
C LYS A 40 3.73 11.11 -8.30
N LEU A 41 3.72 9.89 -7.77
CA LEU A 41 4.94 9.26 -7.30
C LEU A 41 5.95 9.08 -8.44
N ASN A 42 5.48 8.61 -9.59
CA ASN A 42 6.23 8.48 -10.84
C ASN A 42 7.64 7.90 -10.71
N ILE A 43 7.87 7.09 -9.68
CA ILE A 43 9.13 6.37 -9.48
C ILE A 43 8.79 4.99 -8.93
N GLU A 44 9.76 4.09 -9.02
CA GLU A 44 9.60 2.76 -8.47
C GLU A 44 9.53 2.83 -6.94
N ALA A 45 8.62 2.08 -6.35
CA ALA A 45 8.40 2.07 -4.91
C ALA A 45 7.92 0.69 -4.48
N SER A 46 8.07 0.41 -3.19
CA SER A 46 7.56 -0.83 -2.61
C SER A 46 6.34 -0.54 -1.75
N LEU A 47 5.34 -1.39 -1.88
CA LEU A 47 4.14 -1.37 -1.03
C LEU A 47 4.20 -2.59 -0.12
N ILE A 48 4.17 -2.35 1.18
CA ILE A 48 4.40 -3.40 2.17
C ILE A 48 3.10 -3.71 2.90
N ILE A 49 2.68 -4.96 2.80
CA ILE A 49 1.48 -5.45 3.50
C ILE A 49 1.94 -6.42 4.59
N GLY A 50 1.47 -6.23 5.80
CA GLY A 50 1.79 -7.11 6.90
C GLY A 50 1.10 -8.45 6.80
N GLY A 51 1.63 -9.44 7.52
CA GLY A 51 1.00 -10.74 7.65
C GLY A 51 -0.08 -10.72 8.72
N ALA A 52 -0.39 -11.91 9.28
CA ALA A 52 -1.49 -12.08 10.22
C ALA A 52 -1.37 -11.20 11.47
N PHE A 53 -0.16 -10.85 11.88
CA PHE A 53 0.09 -10.08 13.09
C PHE A 53 0.42 -8.60 12.81
N GLY A 54 0.33 -8.16 11.55
CA GLY A 54 0.62 -6.80 11.17
C GLY A 54 2.11 -6.55 10.93
N LEU A 55 2.49 -5.29 10.85
CA LEU A 55 3.87 -4.88 10.61
C LEU A 55 4.52 -4.35 11.90
N SER A 56 5.84 -4.48 11.99
CA SER A 56 6.57 -3.93 13.15
C SER A 56 6.49 -2.41 13.16
N GLU A 57 6.51 -1.83 14.36
CA GLU A 57 6.50 -0.38 14.51
C GLU A 57 7.76 0.24 13.90
N SER A 58 8.91 -0.42 14.01
CA SER A 58 10.14 0.13 13.45
C SER A 58 10.07 0.23 11.93
N LEU A 59 9.50 -0.78 11.28
CA LEU A 59 9.36 -0.74 9.82
C LEU A 59 8.36 0.34 9.39
N LYS A 60 7.25 0.46 10.10
CA LYS A 60 6.26 1.52 9.80
C LYS A 60 6.86 2.91 9.98
N ASN A 61 7.68 3.10 11.01
CA ASN A 61 8.31 4.40 11.28
C ASN A 61 9.31 4.80 10.20
N GLU A 62 9.90 3.84 9.51
CA GLU A 62 10.84 4.11 8.41
C GLU A 62 10.15 4.32 7.08
N SER A 63 8.88 3.96 6.95
CA SER A 63 8.18 4.10 5.67
C SER A 63 7.96 5.57 5.34
N ASN A 64 7.90 5.87 4.06
CA ASN A 64 7.70 7.24 3.58
C ASN A 64 6.28 7.73 3.86
N GLU A 65 5.32 6.82 3.92
CA GLU A 65 3.94 7.13 4.28
C GLU A 65 3.30 5.83 4.77
N ILE A 66 2.38 5.94 5.72
CA ILE A 66 1.54 4.81 6.12
C ILE A 66 0.17 5.05 5.51
N ILE A 67 -0.32 4.06 4.77
CA ILE A 67 -1.54 4.16 3.98
C ILE A 67 -2.62 3.29 4.60
N SER A 68 -3.81 3.84 4.75
CA SER A 68 -4.98 3.10 5.21
C SER A 68 -6.04 3.05 4.11
N LEU A 69 -6.61 1.89 3.87
CA LEU A 69 -7.75 1.74 2.97
C LEU A 69 -9.08 1.87 3.71
N SER A 70 -9.09 1.64 5.01
CA SER A 70 -10.29 1.65 5.81
C SER A 70 -9.95 1.62 7.30
N ASP A 71 -10.84 2.13 8.14
CA ASP A 71 -10.75 1.95 9.59
C ASP A 71 -11.11 0.54 10.04
N MET A 72 -11.75 -0.23 9.16
CA MET A 72 -12.18 -1.58 9.49
C MET A 72 -11.02 -2.54 9.42
N GLU A 73 -11.14 -3.62 10.19
CA GLU A 73 -10.12 -4.67 10.18
C GLU A 73 -10.51 -5.76 9.20
N PHE A 74 -9.52 -6.27 8.49
CA PHE A 74 -9.69 -7.37 7.53
C PHE A 74 -8.61 -8.40 7.79
N SER A 75 -8.88 -9.66 7.43
CA SER A 75 -7.80 -10.65 7.42
C SER A 75 -6.73 -10.19 6.43
N HIS A 76 -5.48 -10.61 6.66
CA HIS A 76 -4.39 -10.21 5.76
C HIS A 76 -4.60 -10.71 4.33
N GLU A 77 -5.26 -11.85 4.17
CA GLU A 77 -5.55 -12.40 2.85
C GLU A 77 -6.54 -11.54 2.08
N VAL A 78 -7.64 -11.13 2.75
CA VAL A 78 -8.62 -10.24 2.13
C VAL A 78 -7.99 -8.89 1.84
N PHE A 79 -7.19 -8.38 2.76
CA PHE A 79 -6.54 -7.09 2.57
C PHE A 79 -5.61 -7.09 1.35
N ARG A 80 -4.87 -8.17 1.14
CA ARG A 80 -4.01 -8.29 -0.06
C ARG A 80 -4.82 -8.20 -1.34
N ILE A 81 -5.98 -8.84 -1.37
CA ILE A 81 -6.87 -8.78 -2.54
C ILE A 81 -7.36 -7.34 -2.74
N MET A 82 -7.73 -6.65 -1.67
CA MET A 82 -8.18 -5.27 -1.75
C MET A 82 -7.09 -4.35 -2.31
N VAL A 83 -5.86 -4.51 -1.86
CA VAL A 83 -4.74 -3.71 -2.38
C VAL A 83 -4.53 -4.00 -3.86
N LEU A 84 -4.54 -5.26 -4.26
CA LEU A 84 -4.38 -5.63 -5.67
C LEU A 84 -5.47 -5.04 -6.53
N GLU A 85 -6.71 -5.02 -6.05
CA GLU A 85 -7.80 -4.43 -6.80
C GLU A 85 -7.61 -2.91 -6.96
N GLN A 86 -7.17 -2.23 -5.91
CA GLN A 86 -6.93 -0.79 -6.01
C GLN A 86 -5.78 -0.48 -6.98
N LEU A 87 -4.75 -1.31 -6.99
CA LEU A 87 -3.66 -1.17 -7.96
C LEU A 87 -4.16 -1.39 -9.39
N TYR A 88 -5.05 -2.36 -9.58
CA TYR A 88 -5.66 -2.60 -10.88
C TYR A 88 -6.48 -1.40 -11.33
N ARG A 89 -7.29 -0.82 -10.43
CA ARG A 89 -8.08 0.38 -10.76
C ARG A 89 -7.18 1.54 -11.15
N ALA A 90 -6.09 1.74 -10.42
CA ALA A 90 -5.12 2.79 -10.76
C ALA A 90 -4.52 2.55 -12.14
N SER A 91 -4.17 1.31 -12.47
CA SER A 91 -3.63 1.00 -13.79
C SER A 91 -4.63 1.25 -14.90
N CYS A 92 -5.92 1.02 -14.62
CA CYS A 92 -6.98 1.31 -15.59
C CYS A 92 -7.08 2.81 -15.88
N VAL A 93 -6.97 3.65 -14.87
CA VAL A 93 -6.96 5.10 -15.06
C VAL A 93 -5.74 5.52 -15.90
N ILE A 94 -4.57 5.01 -15.56
CA ILE A 94 -3.33 5.33 -16.26
C ILE A 94 -3.41 4.92 -17.74
N ASN A 95 -4.05 3.80 -18.02
CA ASN A 95 -4.15 3.24 -19.38
C ASN A 95 -5.48 3.57 -20.07
N ASN A 96 -6.30 4.45 -19.49
CA ASN A 96 -7.59 4.85 -20.04
C ASN A 96 -8.57 3.69 -20.24
N HIS A 97 -8.51 2.68 -19.38
CA HIS A 97 -9.41 1.55 -19.44
C HIS A 97 -10.74 1.91 -18.77
N PRO A 98 -11.90 1.53 -19.34
CA PRO A 98 -13.21 1.98 -18.82
C PRO A 98 -13.61 1.38 -17.48
N TYR A 99 -12.90 0.37 -16.97
CA TYR A 99 -13.21 -0.22 -15.67
C TYR A 99 -13.13 0.83 -14.54
N GLN A 100 -12.20 1.76 -14.62
CA GLN A 100 -12.06 2.84 -13.65
C GLN A 100 -11.64 4.11 -14.37
N GLN A 101 -12.31 5.23 -14.07
CA GLN A 101 -11.99 6.54 -14.61
C GLN A 101 -11.86 7.53 -13.47
N ILE A 102 -11.13 8.63 -13.72
CA ILE A 102 -11.01 9.70 -12.73
C ILE A 102 -12.35 10.38 -12.57
N GLU A 103 -12.81 10.49 -11.34
CA GLU A 103 -14.01 11.25 -11.01
C GLU A 103 -13.66 12.73 -10.90
N GLU A 104 -14.52 13.57 -11.46
CA GLU A 104 -14.35 15.01 -11.40
C GLU A 104 -15.26 15.65 -10.37
#